data_0a9fc47215cd193f032602293091bb1d
#
_entry.id   0a9fc47215cd193f032602293091bb1d
#
_cell.length_a   1.000
_cell.length_b   1.000
_cell.length_c   1.000
_cell.angle_alpha   90.00
_cell.angle_beta   90.00
_cell.angle_gamma   90.00
#
_symmetry.space_group_name_H-M   'P 1'
#
loop_
_entity.id
_entity.type
_entity.pdbx_description
1 polymer ?
#
loop_
_entity_poly.entity_id
_entity_poly.type
_entity_poly.pdbx_seq_one_letter_code
_entity_poly.pdbx_strand_id
1 'polypeptide(L)'
;MMITRFAAALIALAIVAVSCGAPADSAPADSQVVAELADYKITVNVPSVKAGKVKIGVRNVGTMEHSFQVLKTDLPPDKLPVDGASAKAKEDGKVGEIASIPAGKSAAVNLDLTPGKYVFICNVAGHYQLGMHTGFTVDAP
;
A
#
# COMPACT_ATOMS: atom_id res chain seq x y z
N MET A 1 -50.05 -58.22 -6.05
CA MET A 1 -48.65 -58.08 -5.62
C MET A 1 -48.15 -56.73 -6.14
N MET A 2 -48.29 -55.68 -5.30
CA MET A 2 -47.97 -54.30 -5.68
C MET A 2 -46.55 -53.99 -5.24
N ILE A 3 -45.67 -53.65 -6.17
CA ILE A 3 -44.29 -53.25 -5.92
C ILE A 3 -44.21 -51.75 -5.89
N THR A 4 -44.07 -51.18 -4.69
CA THR A 4 -43.88 -49.74 -4.47
C THR A 4 -42.45 -49.37 -4.74
N ARG A 5 -42.18 -48.51 -5.73
CA ARG A 5 -40.86 -47.98 -6.04
C ARG A 5 -40.64 -46.69 -5.24
N PHE A 6 -39.74 -46.72 -4.26
CA PHE A 6 -39.27 -45.53 -3.58
C PHE A 6 -38.23 -44.83 -4.46
N ALA A 7 -38.53 -43.62 -4.90
CA ALA A 7 -37.57 -42.74 -5.54
C ALA A 7 -36.77 -41.98 -4.48
N ALA A 8 -35.49 -42.26 -4.35
CA ALA A 8 -34.59 -41.50 -3.49
C ALA A 8 -34.16 -40.22 -4.20
N ALA A 9 -34.59 -39.07 -3.74
CA ALA A 9 -34.14 -37.79 -4.21
C ALA A 9 -32.79 -37.45 -3.57
N LEU A 10 -31.71 -37.41 -4.36
CA LEU A 10 -30.40 -36.92 -3.95
C LEU A 10 -30.41 -35.37 -4.01
N ILE A 11 -30.40 -34.75 -2.83
CA ILE A 11 -30.21 -33.29 -2.69
C ILE A 11 -28.71 -33.05 -2.75
N ALA A 12 -28.22 -32.51 -3.87
CA ALA A 12 -26.83 -32.04 -3.99
C ALA A 12 -26.67 -30.70 -3.25
N LEU A 13 -25.98 -30.72 -2.11
CA LEU A 13 -25.61 -29.53 -1.36
C LEU A 13 -24.45 -28.83 -2.06
N ALA A 14 -24.71 -27.74 -2.77
CA ALA A 14 -23.69 -26.92 -3.37
C ALA A 14 -22.96 -26.12 -2.28
N ILE A 15 -21.73 -26.50 -1.98
CA ILE A 15 -20.83 -25.73 -1.10
C ILE A 15 -20.31 -24.54 -1.89
N VAL A 16 -20.85 -23.35 -1.60
CA VAL A 16 -20.30 -22.08 -2.07
C VAL A 16 -19.06 -21.80 -1.24
N ALA A 17 -17.88 -22.04 -1.81
CA ALA A 17 -16.61 -21.62 -1.22
C ALA A 17 -16.53 -20.08 -1.30
N VAL A 18 -16.83 -19.39 -0.22
CA VAL A 18 -16.52 -17.98 -0.06
C VAL A 18 -14.99 -17.88 0.07
N SER A 19 -14.31 -17.49 -1.01
CA SER A 19 -12.89 -17.14 -0.96
C SER A 19 -12.75 -15.83 -0.20
N CYS A 20 -12.66 -15.90 1.12
CA CYS A 20 -12.16 -14.80 1.92
C CYS A 20 -10.66 -14.68 1.62
N GLY A 21 -10.26 -13.63 0.91
CA GLY A 21 -8.84 -13.29 0.79
C GLY A 21 -8.22 -13.24 2.18
N ALA A 22 -7.02 -13.80 2.35
CA ALA A 22 -6.31 -13.72 3.62
C ALA A 22 -6.16 -12.24 4.04
N PRO A 23 -6.33 -11.90 5.32
CA PRO A 23 -6.07 -10.54 5.77
C PRO A 23 -4.62 -10.14 5.49
N ALA A 24 -4.41 -8.86 5.15
CA ALA A 24 -3.07 -8.34 4.94
C ALA A 24 -2.23 -8.48 6.23
N ASP A 25 -0.93 -8.75 6.06
CA ASP A 25 0.02 -8.83 7.17
C ASP A 25 -0.07 -7.54 8.03
N SER A 26 0.15 -7.68 9.34
CA SER A 26 0.23 -6.52 10.23
C SER A 26 1.42 -5.63 9.86
N ALA A 27 1.33 -4.33 10.15
CA ALA A 27 2.49 -3.46 10.02
C ALA A 27 3.64 -3.96 10.90
N PRO A 28 4.91 -3.85 10.44
CA PRO A 28 6.05 -4.21 11.26
C PRO A 28 6.05 -3.48 12.61
N ALA A 29 6.34 -4.21 13.69
CA ALA A 29 6.37 -3.67 15.05
C ALA A 29 7.29 -2.45 15.15
N ASP A 30 7.03 -1.57 16.12
CA ASP A 30 7.79 -0.34 16.40
C ASP A 30 7.84 0.66 15.24
N SER A 31 6.91 0.58 14.27
CA SER A 31 6.77 1.59 13.23
C SER A 31 6.18 2.88 13.82
N GLN A 32 6.91 4.00 13.71
CA GLN A 32 6.41 5.32 14.12
C GLN A 32 5.38 5.86 13.14
N VAL A 33 5.51 5.49 11.88
CA VAL A 33 4.56 5.80 10.80
C VAL A 33 4.12 4.50 10.18
N VAL A 34 2.82 4.35 9.94
CA VAL A 34 2.26 3.23 9.18
C VAL A 34 1.57 3.77 7.95
N ALA A 35 2.05 3.36 6.79
CA ALA A 35 1.42 3.63 5.50
C ALA A 35 0.64 2.39 5.04
N GLU A 36 -0.59 2.58 4.61
CA GLU A 36 -1.40 1.56 3.97
C GLU A 36 -1.54 1.87 2.48
N LEU A 37 -1.23 0.88 1.67
CA LEU A 37 -1.34 0.92 0.22
C LEU A 37 -2.57 0.12 -0.18
N ALA A 38 -3.64 0.81 -0.55
CA ALA A 38 -4.76 0.23 -1.29
C ALA A 38 -4.57 0.50 -2.78
N ASP A 39 -5.34 -0.16 -3.63
CA ASP A 39 -5.23 0.09 -5.06
C ASP A 39 -5.52 1.57 -5.37
N TYR A 40 -4.48 2.25 -5.88
CA TYR A 40 -4.42 3.69 -6.23
C TYR A 40 -4.58 4.68 -5.07
N LYS A 41 -4.32 4.24 -3.82
CA LYS A 41 -4.41 5.13 -2.65
C LYS A 41 -3.32 4.81 -1.63
N ILE A 42 -2.73 5.85 -1.05
CA ILE A 42 -1.86 5.77 0.13
C ILE A 42 -2.53 6.51 1.28
N THR A 43 -2.65 5.87 2.43
CA THR A 43 -3.06 6.50 3.69
C THR A 43 -1.98 6.33 4.74
N VAL A 44 -1.88 7.27 5.66
CA VAL A 44 -0.93 7.22 6.78
C VAL A 44 -1.68 7.38 8.10
N ASN A 45 -1.21 6.69 9.14
CA ASN A 45 -1.82 6.72 10.47
C ASN A 45 -1.60 8.04 11.20
N VAL A 46 -0.56 8.80 10.83
CA VAL A 46 -0.22 10.12 11.39
C VAL A 46 0.19 11.07 10.26
N PRO A 47 -0.15 12.38 10.35
CA PRO A 47 0.18 13.34 9.29
C PRO A 47 1.63 13.84 9.37
N SER A 48 2.29 13.69 10.51
CA SER A 48 3.68 14.12 10.72
C SER A 48 4.39 13.29 11.76
N VAL A 49 5.71 13.46 11.81
CA VAL A 49 6.61 12.85 12.80
C VAL A 49 7.77 13.82 13.09
N LYS A 50 8.41 13.68 14.25
CA LYS A 50 9.64 14.41 14.56
C LYS A 50 10.81 13.92 13.72
N ALA A 51 11.71 14.86 13.38
CA ALA A 51 12.96 14.55 12.67
C ALA A 51 13.85 13.60 13.46
N GLY A 52 14.64 12.81 12.74
CA GLY A 52 15.56 11.81 13.26
C GLY A 52 15.33 10.44 12.64
N LYS A 53 15.70 9.40 13.37
CA LYS A 53 15.53 8.02 12.91
C LYS A 53 14.06 7.61 12.98
N VAL A 54 13.47 7.36 11.82
CA VAL A 54 12.05 7.03 11.67
C VAL A 54 11.92 5.67 10.97
N LYS A 55 11.19 4.76 11.60
CA LYS A 55 10.76 3.51 10.96
C LYS A 55 9.36 3.69 10.38
N ILE A 56 9.25 3.56 9.08
CA ILE A 56 7.99 3.57 8.36
C ILE A 56 7.61 2.13 8.02
N GLY A 57 6.54 1.64 8.64
CA GLY A 57 5.92 0.37 8.28
C GLY A 57 4.95 0.58 7.12
N VAL A 58 4.95 -0.33 6.18
CA VAL A 58 4.11 -0.26 4.98
C VAL A 58 3.33 -1.55 4.83
N ARG A 59 2.01 -1.46 4.69
CA ARG A 59 1.12 -2.60 4.45
C ARG A 59 0.47 -2.47 3.10
N ASN A 60 0.54 -3.49 2.30
CA ASN A 60 -0.24 -3.57 1.08
C ASN A 60 -1.58 -4.27 1.37
N VAL A 61 -2.64 -3.49 1.47
CA VAL A 61 -4.02 -3.96 1.67
C VAL A 61 -4.79 -4.04 0.35
N GLY A 62 -4.14 -3.71 -0.76
CA GLY A 62 -4.68 -3.80 -2.11
C GLY A 62 -4.59 -5.20 -2.70
N THR A 63 -5.01 -5.33 -3.94
CA THR A 63 -5.04 -6.61 -4.69
C THR A 63 -3.86 -6.77 -5.64
N MET A 64 -3.07 -5.72 -5.84
CA MET A 64 -1.91 -5.67 -6.73
C MET A 64 -0.61 -5.48 -5.95
N GLU A 65 0.52 -5.75 -6.61
CA GLU A 65 1.82 -5.34 -6.12
C GLU A 65 1.96 -3.82 -6.18
N HIS A 66 2.54 -3.25 -5.14
CA HIS A 66 2.87 -1.83 -5.04
C HIS A 66 4.34 -1.62 -4.70
N SER A 67 4.80 -0.41 -4.90
CA SER A 67 6.09 0.08 -4.38
C SER A 67 5.84 1.25 -3.44
N PHE A 68 6.84 1.63 -2.67
CA PHE A 68 6.74 2.75 -1.75
C PHE A 68 8.03 3.58 -1.80
N GLN A 69 7.93 4.83 -2.25
CA GLN A 69 9.03 5.77 -2.30
C GLN A 69 8.76 6.95 -1.37
N VAL A 70 9.81 7.43 -0.73
CA VAL A 70 9.81 8.60 0.14
C VAL A 70 10.66 9.69 -0.52
N LEU A 71 10.04 10.79 -0.88
CA LEU A 71 10.68 11.92 -1.57
C LEU A 71 10.63 13.15 -0.68
N LYS A 72 11.77 13.81 -0.44
CA LYS A 72 11.81 15.12 0.20
C LYS A 72 11.62 16.19 -0.88
N THR A 73 10.51 16.93 -0.81
CA THR A 73 10.17 17.94 -1.83
C THR A 73 9.14 18.93 -1.30
N ASP A 74 9.18 20.15 -1.79
CA ASP A 74 8.16 21.17 -1.53
C ASP A 74 7.00 21.13 -2.53
N LEU A 75 7.08 20.30 -3.57
CA LEU A 75 6.01 20.14 -4.53
C LEU A 75 4.75 19.54 -3.88
N PRO A 76 3.56 19.97 -4.31
CA PRO A 76 2.32 19.29 -3.92
C PRO A 76 2.36 17.80 -4.32
N PRO A 77 1.73 16.90 -3.54
CA PRO A 77 1.80 15.46 -3.78
C PRO A 77 1.36 15.03 -5.19
N ASP A 78 0.42 15.77 -5.77
CA ASP A 78 -0.15 15.52 -7.11
C ASP A 78 0.57 16.26 -8.25
N LYS A 79 1.70 16.93 -7.97
CA LYS A 79 2.42 17.79 -8.93
C LYS A 79 3.85 17.35 -9.21
N LEU A 80 4.21 16.12 -8.87
CA LEU A 80 5.52 15.60 -9.26
C LEU A 80 5.57 15.45 -10.79
N PRO A 81 6.70 15.84 -11.43
CA PRO A 81 6.89 15.61 -12.86
C PRO A 81 6.79 14.12 -13.20
N VAL A 82 6.13 13.81 -14.30
CA VAL A 82 5.97 12.42 -14.79
C VAL A 82 6.73 12.24 -16.08
N ASP A 83 7.46 11.13 -16.19
CA ASP A 83 8.02 10.68 -17.46
C ASP A 83 6.92 9.97 -18.26
N GLY A 84 6.53 10.58 -19.37
CA GLY A 84 5.44 10.06 -20.21
C GLY A 84 5.74 8.72 -20.86
N ALA A 85 7.03 8.38 -21.08
CA ALA A 85 7.40 7.11 -21.69
C ALA A 85 7.28 5.93 -20.71
N SER A 86 7.63 6.15 -19.44
CA SER A 86 7.55 5.13 -18.39
C SER A 86 6.27 5.18 -17.57
N ALA A 87 5.48 6.23 -17.69
CA ALA A 87 4.31 6.53 -16.85
C ALA A 87 4.65 6.54 -15.34
N LYS A 88 5.86 6.98 -14.98
CA LYS A 88 6.37 7.07 -13.62
C LYS A 88 6.65 8.50 -13.22
N ALA A 89 6.41 8.83 -11.94
CA ALA A 89 6.86 10.09 -11.40
C ALA A 89 8.40 10.13 -11.34
N LYS A 90 8.98 11.33 -11.55
CA LYS A 90 10.40 11.54 -11.28
C LYS A 90 10.64 11.48 -9.78
N GLU A 91 11.74 10.85 -9.41
CA GLU A 91 12.08 10.58 -8.00
C GLU A 91 13.12 11.57 -7.46
N ASP A 92 13.06 12.83 -7.91
CA ASP A 92 13.94 13.87 -7.39
C ASP A 92 13.72 14.05 -5.88
N GLY A 93 14.82 14.04 -5.10
CA GLY A 93 14.75 14.10 -3.65
C GLY A 93 14.40 12.79 -2.95
N LYS A 94 14.47 11.65 -3.63
CA LYS A 94 14.24 10.35 -3.00
C LYS A 94 15.23 10.10 -1.86
N VAL A 95 14.70 9.78 -0.69
CA VAL A 95 15.47 9.47 0.53
C VAL A 95 15.32 8.02 0.96
N GLY A 96 14.36 7.29 0.43
CA GLY A 96 14.18 5.88 0.71
C GLY A 96 13.11 5.22 -0.16
N GLU A 97 13.15 3.90 -0.21
CA GLU A 97 12.19 3.12 -0.98
C GLU A 97 12.02 1.69 -0.46
N ILE A 98 10.88 1.11 -0.81
CA ILE A 98 10.62 -0.34 -0.84
C ILE A 98 10.18 -0.63 -2.27
N ALA A 99 11.02 -1.35 -3.03
CA ALA A 99 10.82 -1.52 -4.47
C ALA A 99 9.60 -2.36 -4.84
N SER A 100 9.25 -3.34 -4.00
CA SER A 100 8.13 -4.26 -4.23
C SER A 100 7.51 -4.70 -2.90
N ILE A 101 6.19 -4.61 -2.82
CA ILE A 101 5.37 -5.09 -1.71
C ILE A 101 4.20 -5.85 -2.34
N PRO A 102 4.24 -7.19 -2.36
CA PRO A 102 3.14 -7.99 -2.91
C PRO A 102 1.82 -7.75 -2.18
N ALA A 103 0.70 -8.03 -2.84
CA ALA A 103 -0.63 -7.95 -2.24
C ALA A 103 -0.70 -8.75 -0.93
N GLY A 104 -1.27 -8.14 0.11
CA GLY A 104 -1.40 -8.74 1.44
C GLY A 104 -0.11 -8.76 2.27
N LYS A 105 1.02 -8.25 1.77
CA LYS A 105 2.31 -8.25 2.46
C LYS A 105 2.63 -6.91 3.10
N SER A 106 3.55 -6.96 4.07
CA SER A 106 4.07 -5.80 4.76
C SER A 106 5.60 -5.75 4.67
N ALA A 107 6.13 -4.54 4.75
CA ALA A 107 7.56 -4.27 4.80
C ALA A 107 7.83 -3.03 5.66
N ALA A 108 9.09 -2.70 5.90
CA ALA A 108 9.46 -1.45 6.56
C ALA A 108 10.73 -0.86 5.94
N VAL A 109 10.84 0.45 6.04
CA VAL A 109 12.06 1.19 5.74
C VAL A 109 12.45 2.04 6.94
N ASN A 110 13.75 2.07 7.27
CA ASN A 110 14.31 2.91 8.32
C ASN A 110 15.07 4.06 7.66
N LEU A 111 14.71 5.29 8.00
CA LEU A 111 15.23 6.50 7.40
C LEU A 111 15.69 7.48 8.49
N ASP A 112 16.70 8.27 8.19
CA ASP A 112 17.07 9.44 8.99
C ASP A 112 16.48 10.66 8.31
N LEU A 113 15.33 11.14 8.83
CA LEU A 113 14.54 12.19 8.21
C LEU A 113 14.88 13.55 8.84
N THR A 114 15.17 14.52 8.00
CA THR A 114 15.36 15.92 8.37
C THR A 114 14.06 16.70 8.28
N PRO A 115 13.89 17.82 9.02
CA PRO A 115 12.66 18.62 8.94
C PRO A 115 12.33 19.05 7.51
N GLY A 116 11.05 19.07 7.17
CA GLY A 116 10.57 19.51 5.86
C GLY A 116 9.34 18.77 5.38
N LYS A 117 9.00 19.02 4.12
CA LYS A 117 7.89 18.36 3.43
C LYS A 117 8.36 17.14 2.66
N TYR A 118 7.53 16.15 2.65
CA TYR A 118 7.76 14.88 1.98
C TYR A 118 6.53 14.46 1.18
N VAL A 119 6.75 13.65 0.18
CA VAL A 119 5.70 12.97 -0.56
C VAL A 119 5.99 11.49 -0.58
N PHE A 120 5.01 10.69 -0.21
CA PHE A 120 5.03 9.24 -0.37
C PHE A 120 4.28 8.87 -1.64
N ILE A 121 4.87 8.03 -2.47
CA ILE A 121 4.27 7.59 -3.74
C ILE A 121 4.41 6.08 -3.92
N CYS A 122 3.50 5.51 -4.71
CA CYS A 122 3.75 4.25 -5.42
C CYS A 122 4.18 4.59 -6.85
N ASN A 123 5.33 4.11 -7.26
CA ASN A 123 5.89 4.41 -8.58
C ASN A 123 5.89 3.21 -9.54
N VAL A 124 4.96 2.26 -9.33
CA VAL A 124 4.55 1.34 -10.37
C VAL A 124 3.95 2.16 -11.52
N ALA A 125 4.24 1.80 -12.77
CA ALA A 125 3.81 2.57 -13.93
C ALA A 125 2.31 2.90 -13.89
N GLY A 126 1.97 4.19 -13.99
CA GLY A 126 0.60 4.70 -13.94
C GLY A 126 0.00 4.88 -12.54
N HIS A 127 0.50 4.22 -11.49
CA HIS A 127 -0.12 4.26 -10.15
C HIS A 127 -0.10 5.65 -9.54
N TYR A 128 1.02 6.39 -9.66
CA TYR A 128 1.10 7.78 -9.20
C TYR A 128 0.02 8.64 -9.85
N GLN A 129 -0.13 8.57 -11.18
CA GLN A 129 -1.11 9.35 -11.95
C GLN A 129 -2.56 9.00 -11.59
N LEU A 130 -2.81 7.78 -11.13
CA LEU A 130 -4.14 7.32 -10.66
C LEU A 130 -4.43 7.74 -9.21
N GLY A 131 -3.53 8.52 -8.56
CA GLY A 131 -3.75 9.08 -7.24
C GLY A 131 -2.97 8.41 -6.11
N MET A 132 -2.04 7.50 -6.43
CA MET A 132 -1.30 6.77 -5.41
C MET A 132 -0.12 7.60 -4.85
N HIS A 133 -0.45 8.66 -4.15
CA HIS A 133 0.46 9.59 -3.49
C HIS A 133 -0.18 10.22 -2.24
N THR A 134 0.64 10.69 -1.31
CA THR A 134 0.19 11.46 -0.14
C THR A 134 1.30 12.37 0.37
N GLY A 135 0.94 13.53 0.91
CA GLY A 135 1.86 14.43 1.57
C GLY A 135 2.16 13.99 3.00
N PHE A 136 3.36 14.31 3.48
CA PHE A 136 3.80 14.03 4.83
C PHE A 136 4.72 15.14 5.33
N THR A 137 4.71 15.42 6.63
CA THR A 137 5.55 16.45 7.23
C THR A 137 6.51 15.83 8.25
N VAL A 138 7.74 16.31 8.24
CA VAL A 138 8.72 16.01 9.30
C VAL A 138 8.97 17.31 10.06
N ASP A 139 8.56 17.30 11.33
CA ASP A 139 8.68 18.45 12.23
C ASP A 139 10.10 18.54 12.79
N ALA A 140 10.50 19.75 13.22
CA ALA A 140 11.73 19.91 13.97
C ALA A 140 11.73 19.05 15.24
N PRO A 141 12.92 18.67 15.76
CA PRO A 141 13.07 17.85 16.97
C PRO A 141 12.34 18.40 18.20
#